data_7737efa9358d312519006d2c10e76e99
#
_entry.id   7737efa9358d312519006d2c10e76e99
#
_cell.length_a   1.000
_cell.length_b   1.000
_cell.length_c   1.000
_cell.angle_alpha   90.00
_cell.angle_beta   90.00
_cell.angle_gamma   90.00
#
_symmetry.space_group_name_H-M   'P 1'
#
loop_
_entity.id
_entity.type
_entity.pdbx_description
1 polymer ?
#
loop_
_entity_poly.entity_id
_entity_poly.type
_entity_poly.pdbx_seq_one_letter_code
_entity_poly.pdbx_strand_id
1 'polypeptide(L)'
;MNGHPTRRAFLAALPFSFAALTVGRRPLGAGLVVLLEHPEPRPGIDGSGVLPAGAVEAFGSDVVEIYDMVREIPEIADGIACYCGCAAMPNYRSLLTCYHQGGMAMGCRICQGEAQLAYRRAQEGQTLDQIRRAIDARFAR
;
A
#
# COMPACT_ATOMS: atom_id res chain seq x y z
N MET A 1 37.78 11.80 -81.72
CA MET A 1 37.68 10.45 -81.12
C MET A 1 37.28 10.66 -79.65
N ASN A 2 36.14 10.59 -79.46
CA ASN A 2 35.13 10.12 -78.54
C ASN A 2 35.59 9.93 -77.07
N GLY A 3 35.25 10.88 -76.16
CA GLY A 3 35.29 10.74 -74.72
C GLY A 3 33.98 11.21 -74.11
N HIS A 4 33.14 10.28 -73.68
CA HIS A 4 31.87 10.56 -73.04
C HIS A 4 32.05 11.04 -71.60
N PRO A 5 31.37 12.10 -71.17
CA PRO A 5 31.35 12.45 -69.75
C PRO A 5 30.36 11.57 -69.04
N THR A 6 30.84 10.81 -68.04
CA THR A 6 30.06 10.05 -67.12
C THR A 6 29.31 10.98 -66.17
N ARG A 7 27.99 10.94 -66.27
CA ARG A 7 27.05 11.61 -65.27
C ARG A 7 27.11 10.88 -63.92
N ARG A 8 27.83 11.44 -62.98
CA ARG A 8 27.70 11.06 -61.56
C ARG A 8 26.44 11.71 -61.05
N ALA A 9 25.40 10.90 -60.91
CA ALA A 9 24.19 11.27 -60.18
C ALA A 9 24.51 11.38 -58.68
N PHE A 10 24.49 12.59 -58.17
CA PHE A 10 24.47 12.83 -56.72
C PHE A 10 23.07 12.53 -56.20
N LEU A 11 22.88 11.35 -55.60
CA LEU A 11 21.73 11.06 -54.82
C LEU A 11 21.95 11.71 -53.41
N ALA A 12 21.40 12.89 -53.23
CA ALA A 12 21.28 13.50 -51.90
C ALA A 12 20.27 12.70 -51.10
N ALA A 13 20.75 11.88 -50.18
CA ALA A 13 19.94 11.19 -49.21
C ALA A 13 19.46 12.21 -48.17
N LEU A 14 18.18 12.58 -48.22
CA LEU A 14 17.53 13.35 -47.17
C LEU A 14 17.27 12.41 -45.99
N PRO A 15 17.71 12.75 -44.78
CA PRO A 15 17.33 11.99 -43.61
C PRO A 15 15.85 12.29 -43.27
N PHE A 16 14.99 11.34 -43.54
CA PHE A 16 13.64 11.35 -42.98
C PHE A 16 13.74 11.14 -41.48
N SER A 17 13.74 12.25 -40.74
CA SER A 17 13.52 12.20 -39.27
C SER A 17 12.08 11.81 -39.04
N PHE A 18 11.82 10.51 -38.82
CA PHE A 18 10.59 10.04 -38.20
C PHE A 18 10.59 10.49 -36.76
N ALA A 19 10.01 11.66 -36.49
CA ALA A 19 9.57 12.01 -35.17
C ALA A 19 8.42 11.04 -34.77
N ALA A 20 8.76 9.95 -34.09
CA ALA A 20 7.78 9.08 -33.48
C ALA A 20 7.05 9.90 -32.43
N LEU A 21 5.87 10.41 -32.79
CA LEU A 21 4.88 10.86 -31.75
C LEU A 21 4.49 9.63 -30.95
N THR A 22 5.19 9.38 -29.86
CA THR A 22 4.70 8.51 -28.82
C THR A 22 3.52 9.21 -28.16
N VAL A 23 2.33 9.05 -28.78
CA VAL A 23 1.08 9.34 -28.09
C VAL A 23 1.03 8.38 -26.90
N GLY A 24 1.47 8.88 -25.75
CA GLY A 24 1.36 8.16 -24.49
C GLY A 24 -0.11 7.76 -24.30
N ARG A 25 -0.39 6.49 -24.56
CA ARG A 25 -1.65 5.89 -24.14
C ARG A 25 -1.69 6.01 -22.62
N ARG A 26 -2.30 7.08 -22.11
CA ARG A 26 -2.77 7.12 -20.73
C ARG A 26 -3.79 5.98 -20.62
N PRO A 27 -3.63 5.03 -19.70
CA PRO A 27 -4.65 4.04 -19.47
C PRO A 27 -5.91 4.80 -19.01
N LEU A 28 -6.91 4.85 -19.87
CA LEU A 28 -8.27 5.27 -19.53
C LEU A 28 -8.80 4.19 -18.58
N GLY A 29 -8.69 4.42 -17.27
CA GLY A 29 -9.12 3.46 -16.28
C GLY A 29 -8.37 3.50 -14.95
N ALA A 30 -7.58 4.52 -14.67
CA ALA A 30 -7.14 4.77 -13.31
C ALA A 30 -8.37 5.23 -12.51
N GLY A 31 -9.10 4.25 -11.93
CA GLY A 31 -10.09 4.54 -10.91
C GLY A 31 -9.44 5.46 -9.88
N LEU A 32 -10.20 6.43 -9.37
CA LEU A 32 -9.72 7.31 -8.31
C LEU A 32 -9.39 6.44 -7.09
N VAL A 33 -8.10 6.23 -6.84
CA VAL A 33 -7.64 5.53 -5.64
C VAL A 33 -7.76 6.52 -4.49
N VAL A 34 -8.59 6.20 -3.51
CA VAL A 34 -8.74 7.00 -2.31
C VAL A 34 -7.68 6.57 -1.30
N LEU A 35 -6.72 7.45 -1.02
CA LEU A 35 -5.78 7.27 0.08
C LEU A 35 -6.38 7.82 1.36
N LEU A 36 -6.29 7.04 2.44
CA LEU A 36 -6.68 7.50 3.77
C LEU A 36 -5.53 8.30 4.39
N GLU A 37 -5.87 9.33 5.15
CA GLU A 37 -4.90 10.04 5.98
C GLU A 37 -4.53 9.15 7.17
N HIS A 38 -3.25 8.79 7.27
CA HIS A 38 -2.72 8.01 8.38
C HIS A 38 -2.56 8.89 9.61
N PRO A 39 -3.06 8.43 10.77
CA PRO A 39 -2.90 9.21 12.01
C PRO A 39 -1.46 9.14 12.51
N GLU A 40 -1.03 10.18 13.25
CA GLU A 40 0.20 10.08 14.01
C GLU A 40 0.02 9.17 15.23
N PRO A 41 0.98 8.28 15.53
CA PRO A 41 0.91 7.45 16.71
C PRO A 41 0.80 8.28 17.99
N ARG A 42 -0.02 7.84 18.93
CA ARG A 42 -0.13 8.52 20.23
C ARG A 42 1.13 8.23 21.06
N PRO A 43 1.68 9.24 21.74
CA PRO A 43 2.81 9.04 22.64
C PRO A 43 2.49 8.01 23.74
N GLY A 44 3.39 7.04 23.95
CA GLY A 44 3.26 6.04 24.99
C GLY A 44 2.13 5.02 24.78
N ILE A 45 1.61 4.91 23.55
CA ILE A 45 0.66 3.85 23.21
C ILE A 45 1.32 2.48 23.36
N ASP A 46 0.60 1.54 23.94
CA ASP A 46 1.03 0.16 24.11
C ASP A 46 -0.02 -0.84 23.64
N GLY A 47 0.31 -2.13 23.73
CA GLY A 47 -0.58 -3.21 23.32
C GLY A 47 -1.63 -3.62 24.35
N SER A 48 -1.74 -2.93 25.48
CA SER A 48 -2.62 -3.35 26.61
C SER A 48 -4.11 -3.34 26.27
N GLY A 49 -4.52 -2.48 25.33
CA GLY A 49 -5.89 -2.43 24.83
C GLY A 49 -6.25 -3.53 23.83
N VAL A 50 -5.28 -4.26 23.30
CA VAL A 50 -5.51 -5.36 22.35
C VAL A 50 -6.12 -6.55 23.08
N LEU A 51 -7.25 -7.09 22.56
CA LEU A 51 -7.95 -8.21 23.18
C LEU A 51 -7.01 -9.41 23.40
N PRO A 52 -7.07 -10.06 24.58
CA PRO A 52 -6.25 -11.24 24.86
C PRO A 52 -6.64 -12.45 24.02
N ALA A 53 -5.73 -13.41 23.89
CA ALA A 53 -5.92 -14.65 23.10
C ALA A 53 -7.26 -15.33 23.42
N GLY A 54 -7.61 -15.52 24.69
CA GLY A 54 -8.85 -16.18 25.11
C GLY A 54 -10.15 -15.46 24.67
N ALA A 55 -10.06 -14.17 24.33
CA ALA A 55 -11.22 -13.43 23.81
C ALA A 55 -11.45 -13.65 22.31
N VAL A 56 -10.44 -14.14 21.59
CA VAL A 56 -10.46 -14.29 20.12
C VAL A 56 -10.20 -15.72 19.63
N GLU A 57 -9.90 -16.67 20.52
CA GLU A 57 -9.58 -18.07 20.18
C GLU A 57 -10.70 -18.79 19.41
N ALA A 58 -11.96 -18.41 19.65
CA ALA A 58 -13.11 -18.97 18.93
C ALA A 58 -13.11 -18.63 17.43
N PHE A 59 -12.31 -17.65 17.00
CA PHE A 59 -12.18 -17.22 15.59
C PHE A 59 -11.03 -17.94 14.85
N GLY A 60 -10.21 -18.73 15.56
CA GLY A 60 -9.12 -19.53 15.02
C GLY A 60 -7.75 -19.13 15.55
N SER A 61 -6.81 -20.06 15.51
CA SER A 61 -5.43 -19.85 15.98
C SER A 61 -4.68 -18.79 15.17
N ASP A 62 -4.96 -18.71 13.88
CA ASP A 62 -4.42 -17.67 12.98
C ASP A 62 -4.85 -16.27 13.40
N VAL A 63 -6.08 -16.11 13.89
CA VAL A 63 -6.56 -14.84 14.43
C VAL A 63 -5.83 -14.50 15.72
N VAL A 64 -5.62 -15.46 16.62
CA VAL A 64 -4.86 -15.26 17.86
C VAL A 64 -3.45 -14.75 17.53
N GLU A 65 -2.74 -15.40 16.60
CA GLU A 65 -1.40 -14.99 16.17
C GLU A 65 -1.37 -13.54 15.64
N ILE A 66 -2.39 -13.14 14.87
CA ILE A 66 -2.46 -11.76 14.36
C ILE A 66 -2.66 -10.74 15.49
N TYR A 67 -3.46 -11.08 16.51
CA TYR A 67 -3.61 -10.22 17.71
C TYR A 67 -2.30 -10.11 18.49
N ASP A 68 -1.51 -11.19 18.57
CA ASP A 68 -0.18 -11.17 19.18
C ASP A 68 0.77 -10.27 18.39
N MET A 69 0.79 -10.38 17.06
CA MET A 69 1.57 -9.49 16.19
C MET A 69 1.26 -8.01 16.45
N VAL A 70 -0.02 -7.65 16.59
CA VAL A 70 -0.43 -6.26 16.84
C VAL A 70 0.02 -5.78 18.22
N ARG A 71 0.02 -6.66 19.24
CA ARG A 71 0.55 -6.34 20.57
C ARG A 71 2.03 -6.00 20.57
N GLU A 72 2.81 -6.59 19.64
CA GLU A 72 4.23 -6.33 19.50
C GLU A 72 4.56 -5.02 18.77
N ILE A 73 3.62 -4.49 17.97
CA ILE A 73 3.82 -3.29 17.15
C ILE A 73 2.75 -2.20 17.39
N PRO A 74 2.39 -1.87 18.65
CA PRO A 74 1.25 -1.01 18.92
C PRO A 74 1.39 0.39 18.34
N GLU A 75 2.57 1.00 18.40
CA GLU A 75 2.84 2.33 17.83
C GLU A 75 2.66 2.33 16.31
N ILE A 76 3.15 1.28 15.63
CA ILE A 76 2.99 1.14 14.18
C ILE A 76 1.51 0.98 13.83
N ALA A 77 0.80 0.10 14.55
CA ALA A 77 -0.63 -0.12 14.32
C ALA A 77 -1.48 1.12 14.62
N ASP A 78 -1.08 1.93 15.62
CA ASP A 78 -1.75 3.21 15.92
C ASP A 78 -1.48 4.29 14.87
N GLY A 79 -0.38 4.16 14.14
CA GLY A 79 0.00 5.05 13.05
C GLY A 79 -0.57 4.69 11.67
N ILE A 80 -1.44 3.68 11.56
CA ILE A 80 -2.01 3.21 10.30
C ILE A 80 -3.52 3.43 10.27
N ALA A 81 -4.04 4.08 9.23
CA ALA A 81 -5.48 4.11 8.94
C ALA A 81 -5.92 2.76 8.36
N CYS A 82 -7.04 2.21 8.82
CA CYS A 82 -7.54 0.92 8.34
C CYS A 82 -8.48 1.09 7.15
N TYR A 83 -8.19 0.40 6.05
CA TYR A 83 -8.98 0.41 4.81
C TYR A 83 -10.26 -0.45 4.85
N CYS A 84 -10.62 -1.02 5.99
CA CYS A 84 -11.85 -1.80 6.13
C CYS A 84 -13.14 -0.96 6.12
N GLY A 85 -13.01 0.37 6.11
CA GLY A 85 -14.15 1.30 6.23
C GLY A 85 -14.46 1.73 7.66
N CYS A 86 -13.85 1.13 8.68
CA CYS A 86 -14.06 1.52 10.08
C CYS A 86 -13.61 2.96 10.36
N ALA A 87 -12.63 3.48 9.61
CA ALA A 87 -12.15 4.85 9.75
C ALA A 87 -13.25 5.92 9.61
N ALA A 88 -14.39 5.57 9.00
CA ALA A 88 -15.56 6.44 8.93
C ALA A 88 -16.37 6.50 10.25
N MET A 89 -16.06 5.63 11.21
CA MET A 89 -16.77 5.55 12.49
C MET A 89 -16.00 6.31 13.59
N PRO A 90 -16.66 7.06 14.47
CA PRO A 90 -16.01 7.97 15.42
C PRO A 90 -14.96 7.34 16.35
N ASN A 91 -15.08 6.04 16.63
CA ASN A 91 -14.23 5.33 17.59
C ASN A 91 -13.08 4.55 16.96
N TYR A 92 -12.95 4.58 15.63
CA TYR A 92 -11.94 3.80 14.89
C TYR A 92 -10.91 4.72 14.26
N ARG A 93 -10.01 5.24 15.08
CA ARG A 93 -8.97 6.16 14.65
C ARG A 93 -7.89 5.50 13.80
N SER A 94 -7.55 4.26 14.12
CA SER A 94 -6.37 3.57 13.58
C SER A 94 -6.61 2.06 13.48
N LEU A 95 -5.70 1.36 12.80
CA LEU A 95 -5.69 -0.10 12.75
C LEU A 95 -5.67 -0.72 14.16
N LEU A 96 -4.91 -0.13 15.10
CA LEU A 96 -4.85 -0.61 16.48
C LEU A 96 -6.24 -0.67 17.13
N THR A 97 -7.08 0.33 16.90
CA THR A 97 -8.43 0.38 17.49
C THR A 97 -9.35 -0.72 17.00
N CYS A 98 -9.08 -1.31 15.83
CA CYS A 98 -9.82 -2.47 15.32
C CYS A 98 -9.56 -3.74 16.15
N TYR A 99 -8.50 -3.78 16.94
CA TYR A 99 -8.08 -4.91 17.79
C TYR A 99 -8.47 -4.76 19.26
N HIS A 100 -9.04 -3.62 19.63
CA HIS A 100 -9.57 -3.37 20.98
C HIS A 100 -10.97 -3.97 21.15
N GLN A 101 -11.50 -3.90 22.39
CA GLN A 101 -12.86 -4.32 22.67
C GLN A 101 -13.87 -3.56 21.81
N GLY A 102 -14.80 -4.29 21.19
CA GLY A 102 -15.74 -3.75 20.23
C GLY A 102 -15.16 -3.59 18.82
N GLY A 103 -13.86 -3.87 18.63
CA GLY A 103 -13.20 -3.85 17.32
C GLY A 103 -13.64 -5.00 16.43
N MET A 104 -13.41 -4.84 15.12
CA MET A 104 -13.91 -5.78 14.09
C MET A 104 -12.82 -6.72 13.55
N ALA A 105 -11.57 -6.61 14.02
CA ALA A 105 -10.44 -7.34 13.44
C ALA A 105 -10.59 -8.87 13.49
N MET A 106 -11.29 -9.40 14.52
CA MET A 106 -11.50 -10.84 14.66
C MET A 106 -12.25 -11.47 13.48
N GLY A 107 -13.12 -10.72 12.81
CA GLY A 107 -13.87 -11.18 11.63
C GLY A 107 -13.50 -10.44 10.33
N CYS A 108 -12.59 -9.49 10.36
CA CYS A 108 -12.28 -8.63 9.21
C CYS A 108 -10.95 -8.98 8.55
N ARG A 109 -11.02 -9.58 7.36
CA ARG A 109 -9.85 -9.97 6.57
C ARG A 109 -8.97 -8.79 6.14
N ILE A 110 -9.53 -7.59 6.02
CA ILE A 110 -8.76 -6.38 5.69
C ILE A 110 -7.90 -6.00 6.88
N CYS A 111 -8.50 -5.83 8.07
CA CYS A 111 -7.73 -5.53 9.29
C CYS A 111 -6.62 -6.56 9.54
N GLN A 112 -6.94 -7.86 9.40
CA GLN A 112 -5.98 -8.95 9.57
C GLN A 112 -4.83 -8.86 8.55
N GLY A 113 -5.14 -8.64 7.27
CA GLY A 113 -4.14 -8.50 6.22
C GLY A 113 -3.24 -7.28 6.39
N GLU A 114 -3.79 -6.14 6.84
CA GLU A 114 -3.04 -4.93 7.16
C GLU A 114 -2.08 -5.16 8.32
N ALA A 115 -2.54 -5.79 9.41
CA ALA A 115 -1.70 -6.10 10.56
C ALA A 115 -0.54 -7.05 10.21
N GLN A 116 -0.83 -8.12 9.48
CA GLN A 116 0.20 -9.04 9.01
C GLN A 116 1.24 -8.36 8.11
N LEU A 117 0.81 -7.47 7.20
CA LEU A 117 1.71 -6.71 6.35
C LEU A 117 2.56 -5.75 7.19
N ALA A 118 1.94 -4.99 8.09
CA ALA A 118 2.63 -4.06 8.98
C ALA A 118 3.67 -4.77 9.84
N TYR A 119 3.31 -5.90 10.45
CA TYR A 119 4.20 -6.70 11.28
C TYR A 119 5.42 -7.19 10.50
N ARG A 120 5.21 -7.84 9.34
CA ARG A 120 6.34 -8.30 8.51
C ARG A 120 7.28 -7.16 8.12
N ARG A 121 6.75 -6.01 7.73
CA ARG A 121 7.54 -4.84 7.36
C ARG A 121 8.30 -4.25 8.53
N ALA A 122 7.71 -4.27 9.72
CA ALA A 122 8.38 -3.88 10.97
C ALA A 122 9.55 -4.81 11.30
N GLN A 123 9.35 -6.12 11.16
CA GLN A 123 10.41 -7.12 11.36
C GLN A 123 11.57 -6.97 10.34
N GLU A 124 11.27 -6.47 9.15
CA GLU A 124 12.27 -6.10 8.12
C GLU A 124 12.99 -4.77 8.44
N GLY A 125 12.66 -4.09 9.54
CA GLY A 125 13.26 -2.82 9.96
C GLY A 125 12.76 -1.61 9.15
N GLN A 126 11.62 -1.71 8.47
CA GLN A 126 11.05 -0.60 7.72
C GLN A 126 10.50 0.48 8.66
N THR A 127 10.62 1.74 8.25
CA THR A 127 10.04 2.89 8.96
C THR A 127 8.51 2.90 8.85
N LEU A 128 7.82 3.58 9.77
CA LEU A 128 6.37 3.72 9.72
C LEU A 128 5.89 4.26 8.36
N ASP A 129 6.58 5.24 7.78
CA ASP A 129 6.21 5.79 6.47
C ASP A 129 6.38 4.79 5.31
N GLN A 130 7.37 3.90 5.39
CA GLN A 130 7.52 2.82 4.42
C GLN A 130 6.39 1.80 4.55
N ILE A 131 5.99 1.49 5.78
CA ILE A 131 4.88 0.59 6.09
C ILE A 131 3.56 1.18 5.61
N ARG A 132 3.28 2.47 5.90
CA ARG A 132 2.10 3.20 5.41
C ARG A 132 1.98 3.09 3.88
N ARG A 133 3.05 3.39 3.15
CA ARG A 133 3.06 3.25 1.68
C ARG A 133 2.79 1.82 1.20
N ALA A 134 3.28 0.81 1.90
CA ALA A 134 3.00 -0.58 1.57
C ALA A 134 1.53 -0.96 1.81
N ILE A 135 0.94 -0.45 2.88
CA ILE A 135 -0.49 -0.60 3.21
C ILE A 135 -1.34 0.07 2.12
N ASP A 136 -1.05 1.33 1.78
CA ASP A 136 -1.75 2.08 0.74
C ASP A 136 -1.71 1.34 -0.61
N ALA A 137 -0.51 0.91 -1.02
CA ALA A 137 -0.33 0.20 -2.29
C ALA A 137 -1.13 -1.11 -2.37
N ARG A 138 -1.43 -1.74 -1.22
CA ARG A 138 -2.08 -3.04 -1.16
C ARG A 138 -3.59 -2.95 -0.92
N PHE A 139 -4.06 -1.98 -0.13
CA PHE A 139 -5.42 -1.94 0.40
C PHE A 139 -6.23 -0.72 -0.06
N ALA A 140 -5.61 0.38 -0.53
CA ALA A 140 -6.32 1.50 -1.10
C ALA A 140 -7.08 1.07 -2.38
N ARG A 141 -8.32 1.57 -2.54
CA ARG A 141 -9.23 1.21 -3.64
C ARG A 141 -9.88 2.46 -4.23
#